data_c67ccdac35c56e80621aee983594a34e
#
_entry.id   c67ccdac35c56e80621aee983594a34e
#
_cell.length_a   1.000
_cell.length_b   1.000
_cell.length_c   1.000
_cell.angle_alpha   90.00
_cell.angle_beta   90.00
_cell.angle_gamma   90.00
#
_symmetry.space_group_name_H-M   'P 1'
#
loop_
_entity.id
_entity.type
_entity.pdbx_description
1 polymer ?
#
loop_
_entity_poly.entity_id
_entity_poly.type
_entity_poly.pdbx_seq_one_letter_code
_entity_poly.pdbx_strand_id
1 'polypeptide(L)'
;MLTNINTYEKFSSHVFVSRETYEKLCVFEKILIKWQNSINLISRSTIKSIWVRHFLDSAQLYKFVRKVEGNIIDFGSGAGFPGMVLAIMGKKNIHLVESDHKKCVFLKEIAMLTETDITIHNCRIEDLSFINVDLITCRALASLSQLINYVEIFMNKSFGEKQEYPKLLFLKGKSYYSEVVELSKNKKISFEEYPSITDKNGKILYINKIDTLDI
;
A
#
# COMPACT_ATOMS: atom_id res chain seq x y z
N MET A 1 1.05 -16.83 -16.83
CA MET A 1 0.88 -16.40 -15.44
C MET A 1 2.21 -16.56 -14.71
N LEU A 2 2.59 -15.57 -13.90
CA LEU A 2 3.76 -15.70 -13.03
C LEU A 2 3.47 -16.78 -11.99
N THR A 3 4.28 -17.83 -11.96
CA THR A 3 4.17 -18.91 -11.00
C THR A 3 5.52 -19.15 -10.35
N ASN A 4 5.51 -19.34 -9.04
CA ASN A 4 6.69 -19.79 -8.28
C ASN A 4 7.92 -18.85 -8.37
N ILE A 5 7.78 -17.60 -7.93
CA ILE A 5 8.87 -16.59 -7.89
C ILE A 5 9.50 -16.46 -6.50
N ASN A 6 9.50 -17.54 -5.72
CA ASN A 6 9.96 -17.58 -4.33
C ASN A 6 11.47 -17.88 -4.20
N THR A 7 12.26 -17.56 -5.20
CA THR A 7 13.73 -17.52 -5.12
C THR A 7 14.24 -16.12 -5.42
N TYR A 8 15.40 -15.78 -4.89
CA TYR A 8 16.01 -14.48 -5.11
C TYR A 8 16.12 -14.14 -6.59
N GLU A 9 16.64 -15.06 -7.39
CA GLU A 9 16.88 -14.87 -8.83
C GLU A 9 15.57 -14.59 -9.59
N LYS A 10 14.51 -15.33 -9.27
CA LYS A 10 13.21 -15.14 -9.90
C LYS A 10 12.53 -13.84 -9.44
N PHE A 11 12.59 -13.51 -8.14
CA PHE A 11 11.98 -12.28 -7.63
C PHE A 11 12.72 -11.05 -8.15
N SER A 12 14.07 -11.06 -8.10
CA SER A 12 14.92 -9.95 -8.55
C SER A 12 14.89 -9.72 -10.06
N SER A 13 14.46 -10.70 -10.85
CA SER A 13 14.24 -10.51 -12.30
C SER A 13 13.01 -9.61 -12.61
N HIS A 14 12.11 -9.40 -11.66
CA HIS A 14 10.92 -8.56 -11.83
C HIS A 14 11.06 -7.18 -11.16
N VAL A 15 11.75 -7.13 -10.02
CA VAL A 15 11.95 -5.89 -9.25
C VAL A 15 13.35 -5.88 -8.68
N PHE A 16 14.00 -4.72 -8.73
CA PHE A 16 15.35 -4.60 -8.17
C PHE A 16 15.31 -4.68 -6.64
N VAL A 17 15.95 -5.70 -6.07
CA VAL A 17 16.16 -5.88 -4.63
C VAL A 17 17.55 -6.45 -4.37
N SER A 18 18.15 -6.08 -3.23
CA SER A 18 19.37 -6.72 -2.75
C SER A 18 19.05 -8.13 -2.18
N ARG A 19 20.07 -8.97 -2.02
CA ARG A 19 19.91 -10.26 -1.36
C ARG A 19 19.43 -10.09 0.10
N GLU A 20 19.99 -9.13 0.80
CA GLU A 20 19.57 -8.78 2.17
C GLU A 20 18.07 -8.40 2.23
N THR A 21 17.61 -7.51 1.33
CA THR A 21 16.20 -7.15 1.24
C THR A 21 15.32 -8.38 1.00
N TYR A 22 15.73 -9.26 0.10
CA TYR A 22 15.00 -10.50 -0.17
C TYR A 22 14.94 -11.42 1.06
N GLU A 23 16.02 -11.55 1.82
CA GLU A 23 16.08 -12.33 3.06
C GLU A 23 15.12 -11.76 4.12
N LYS A 24 15.04 -10.42 4.26
CA LYS A 24 14.04 -9.76 5.11
C LYS A 24 12.60 -10.05 4.67
N LEU A 25 12.32 -10.08 3.37
CA LEU A 25 11.01 -10.50 2.84
C LEU A 25 10.71 -11.98 3.15
N CYS A 26 11.71 -12.87 3.14
CA CYS A 26 11.54 -14.27 3.57
C CYS A 26 11.22 -14.37 5.07
N VAL A 27 11.83 -13.53 5.90
CA VAL A 27 11.47 -13.43 7.32
C VAL A 27 10.00 -12.99 7.46
N PHE A 28 9.58 -11.97 6.73
CA PHE A 28 8.19 -11.51 6.71
C PHE A 28 7.23 -12.65 6.31
N GLU A 29 7.51 -13.40 5.26
CA GLU A 29 6.69 -14.55 4.84
C GLU A 29 6.52 -15.56 5.99
N LYS A 30 7.63 -15.97 6.64
CA LYS A 30 7.59 -16.94 7.74
C LYS A 30 6.70 -16.47 8.89
N ILE A 31 6.81 -15.20 9.28
CA ILE A 31 5.99 -14.61 10.35
C ILE A 31 4.53 -14.55 9.91
N LEU A 32 4.25 -14.12 8.68
CA LEU A 32 2.89 -14.05 8.14
C LEU A 32 2.21 -15.42 8.16
N ILE A 33 2.88 -16.48 7.69
CA ILE A 33 2.33 -17.85 7.71
C ILE A 33 2.08 -18.33 9.15
N LYS A 34 2.97 -18.02 10.07
CA LYS A 34 2.78 -18.34 11.51
C LYS A 34 1.52 -17.67 12.06
N TRP A 35 1.35 -16.36 11.82
CA TRP A 35 0.22 -15.60 12.34
C TRP A 35 -1.10 -15.91 11.62
N GLN A 36 -1.05 -16.28 10.33
CA GLN A 36 -2.22 -16.65 9.52
C GLN A 36 -3.06 -17.76 10.16
N ASN A 37 -2.44 -18.61 11.01
CA ASN A 37 -3.14 -19.65 11.76
C ASN A 37 -4.02 -19.10 12.90
N SER A 38 -3.73 -17.89 13.37
CA SER A 38 -4.38 -17.26 14.53
C SER A 38 -5.28 -16.10 14.14
N ILE A 39 -4.91 -15.32 13.10
CA ILE A 39 -5.67 -14.19 12.59
C ILE A 39 -5.71 -14.21 11.07
N ASN A 40 -6.78 -13.70 10.50
CA ASN A 40 -6.97 -13.64 9.05
C ASN A 40 -6.18 -12.45 8.47
N LEU A 41 -4.95 -12.69 8.02
CA LEU A 41 -4.08 -11.67 7.43
C LEU A 41 -4.29 -11.52 5.93
N ILE A 42 -4.32 -12.65 5.22
CA ILE A 42 -4.53 -12.71 3.76
C ILE A 42 -5.56 -13.79 3.42
N SER A 43 -6.15 -13.69 2.23
CA SER A 43 -7.07 -14.74 1.76
C SER A 43 -6.36 -16.09 1.65
N ARG A 44 -6.99 -17.14 2.16
CA ARG A 44 -6.46 -18.52 2.09
C ARG A 44 -6.15 -18.95 0.66
N SER A 45 -6.92 -18.49 -0.31
CA SER A 45 -6.69 -18.78 -1.75
C SER A 45 -5.38 -18.18 -2.28
N THR A 46 -4.84 -17.15 -1.65
CA THR A 46 -3.60 -16.47 -2.09
C THR A 46 -2.33 -16.98 -1.40
N ILE A 47 -2.44 -17.84 -0.39
CA ILE A 47 -1.28 -18.35 0.36
C ILE A 47 -0.29 -19.06 -0.57
N LYS A 48 -0.77 -19.91 -1.49
CA LYS A 48 0.11 -20.65 -2.43
C LYS A 48 0.79 -19.73 -3.45
N SER A 49 0.32 -18.51 -3.62
CA SER A 49 0.86 -17.51 -4.56
C SER A 49 1.28 -16.22 -3.84
N ILE A 50 1.65 -16.33 -2.58
CA ILE A 50 1.93 -15.18 -1.70
C ILE A 50 2.99 -14.25 -2.31
N TRP A 51 4.05 -14.81 -2.88
CA TRP A 51 5.13 -14.06 -3.51
C TRP A 51 4.68 -13.24 -4.72
N VAL A 52 3.75 -13.76 -5.52
CA VAL A 52 3.19 -13.01 -6.65
C VAL A 52 2.13 -12.04 -6.18
N ARG A 53 1.13 -12.56 -5.41
CA ARG A 53 -0.10 -11.81 -5.09
C ARG A 53 0.08 -10.75 -4.01
N HIS A 54 1.16 -10.84 -3.22
CA HIS A 54 1.39 -9.90 -2.13
C HIS A 54 2.77 -9.25 -2.19
N PHE A 55 3.86 -10.00 -2.21
CA PHE A 55 5.21 -9.42 -2.20
C PHE A 55 5.53 -8.68 -3.50
N LEU A 56 5.43 -9.33 -4.65
CA LEU A 56 5.73 -8.70 -5.94
C LEU A 56 4.70 -7.63 -6.29
N ASP A 57 3.43 -7.88 -5.96
CA ASP A 57 2.35 -6.92 -6.16
C ASP A 57 2.59 -5.60 -5.40
N SER A 58 3.17 -5.66 -4.21
CA SER A 58 3.58 -4.49 -3.44
C SER A 58 4.91 -3.91 -3.93
N ALA A 59 5.90 -4.77 -4.18
CA ALA A 59 7.25 -4.35 -4.57
C ALA A 59 7.27 -3.59 -5.90
N GLN A 60 6.37 -3.90 -6.86
CA GLN A 60 6.26 -3.15 -8.11
C GLN A 60 6.00 -1.65 -7.92
N LEU A 61 5.45 -1.25 -6.75
CA LEU A 61 5.20 0.16 -6.43
C LEU A 61 6.48 0.92 -6.08
N TYR A 62 7.57 0.22 -5.75
CA TYR A 62 8.81 0.88 -5.30
C TYR A 62 9.35 1.89 -6.30
N LYS A 63 9.23 1.66 -7.60
CA LYS A 63 9.65 2.59 -8.65
C LYS A 63 8.97 3.96 -8.57
N PHE A 64 7.75 4.05 -8.05
CA PHE A 64 6.98 5.28 -7.89
C PHE A 64 7.33 6.02 -6.60
N VAL A 65 7.67 5.27 -5.53
CA VAL A 65 7.88 5.85 -4.21
C VAL A 65 9.35 6.14 -3.87
N ARG A 66 10.31 5.55 -4.59
CA ARG A 66 11.75 5.65 -4.26
C ARG A 66 12.29 7.07 -4.21
N LYS A 67 11.69 8.01 -4.95
CA LYS A 67 12.09 9.42 -5.02
C LYS A 67 11.24 10.34 -4.14
N VAL A 68 10.21 9.83 -3.47
CA VAL A 68 9.43 10.60 -2.52
C VAL A 68 10.29 10.82 -1.28
N GLU A 69 10.49 12.06 -0.85
CA GLU A 69 11.37 12.38 0.29
C GLU A 69 10.59 12.45 1.61
N GLY A 70 9.36 12.93 1.57
CA GLY A 70 8.51 13.08 2.74
C GLY A 70 7.80 11.78 3.17
N ASN A 71 6.77 11.97 3.98
CA ASN A 71 6.03 10.86 4.57
C ASN A 71 5.14 10.16 3.53
N ILE A 72 5.08 8.84 3.64
CA ILE A 72 4.15 7.98 2.91
C ILE A 72 3.24 7.30 3.92
N ILE A 73 1.93 7.43 3.72
CA ILE A 73 0.93 6.75 4.57
C ILE A 73 0.31 5.60 3.78
N ASP A 74 0.28 4.42 4.37
CA ASP A 74 -0.41 3.25 3.84
C ASP A 74 -1.74 3.07 4.57
N PHE A 75 -2.85 3.38 3.90
CA PHE A 75 -4.19 3.30 4.47
C PHE A 75 -4.72 1.86 4.50
N GLY A 76 -5.09 1.40 5.70
CA GLY A 76 -5.59 0.05 5.90
C GLY A 76 -4.54 -1.01 5.60
N SER A 77 -3.36 -0.87 6.22
CA SER A 77 -2.18 -1.70 5.90
C SER A 77 -2.40 -3.20 6.06
N GLY A 78 -3.36 -3.63 6.86
CA GLY A 78 -3.72 -5.02 7.03
C GLY A 78 -2.54 -5.90 7.41
N ALA A 79 -2.20 -6.82 6.53
CA ALA A 79 -1.01 -7.67 6.66
C ALA A 79 0.29 -6.98 6.21
N GLY A 80 0.33 -5.65 6.11
CA GLY A 80 1.54 -4.88 5.74
C GLY A 80 1.76 -4.72 4.24
N PHE A 81 0.72 -4.83 3.44
CA PHE A 81 0.82 -4.70 1.98
C PHE A 81 0.06 -3.48 1.47
N PRO A 82 0.69 -2.50 0.80
CA PRO A 82 2.08 -2.55 0.34
C PRO A 82 3.13 -1.95 1.32
N GLY A 83 2.73 -1.19 2.34
CA GLY A 83 3.60 -0.30 3.10
C GLY A 83 4.83 -0.98 3.73
N MET A 84 4.65 -2.13 4.41
CA MET A 84 5.76 -2.88 5.03
C MET A 84 6.77 -3.38 3.99
N VAL A 85 6.28 -3.87 2.83
CA VAL A 85 7.17 -4.32 1.76
C VAL A 85 8.03 -3.17 1.24
N LEU A 86 7.41 -1.99 1.03
CA LEU A 86 8.12 -0.79 0.58
C LEU A 86 9.17 -0.33 1.60
N ALA A 87 8.85 -0.41 2.89
CA ALA A 87 9.78 -0.09 3.97
C ALA A 87 10.97 -1.07 4.01
N ILE A 88 10.73 -2.39 3.92
CA ILE A 88 11.78 -3.41 3.83
C ILE A 88 12.67 -3.21 2.60
N MET A 89 12.12 -2.71 1.50
CA MET A 89 12.89 -2.34 0.30
C MET A 89 13.70 -1.04 0.47
N GLY A 90 13.69 -0.43 1.65
CA GLY A 90 14.51 0.73 2.00
C GLY A 90 13.80 2.08 1.85
N LYS A 91 12.47 2.11 1.62
CA LYS A 91 11.72 3.36 1.66
C LYS A 91 11.56 3.81 3.11
N LYS A 92 12.04 5.02 3.41
CA LYS A 92 11.91 5.65 4.73
C LYS A 92 10.59 6.41 4.89
N ASN A 93 10.29 6.81 6.11
CA ASN A 93 9.13 7.63 6.47
C ASN A 93 7.80 6.98 6.08
N ILE A 94 7.69 5.67 6.30
CA ILE A 94 6.47 4.90 6.07
C ILE A 94 5.62 4.89 7.35
N HIS A 95 4.37 5.31 7.22
CA HIS A 95 3.34 5.26 8.25
C HIS A 95 2.29 4.22 7.85
N LEU A 96 2.09 3.21 8.70
CA LEU A 96 1.07 2.17 8.49
C LEU A 96 -0.15 2.49 9.35
N VAL A 97 -1.33 2.59 8.74
CA VAL A 97 -2.60 2.83 9.46
C VAL A 97 -3.42 1.57 9.45
N GLU A 98 -3.67 1.00 10.63
CA GLU A 98 -4.44 -0.24 10.80
C GLU A 98 -5.25 -0.18 12.09
N SER A 99 -6.55 -0.47 12.00
CA SER A 99 -7.45 -0.39 13.15
C SER A 99 -7.46 -1.66 14.01
N ASP A 100 -7.11 -2.82 13.45
CA ASP A 100 -7.06 -4.07 14.18
C ASP A 100 -5.78 -4.16 15.02
N HIS A 101 -5.94 -4.16 16.34
CA HIS A 101 -4.82 -4.22 17.28
C HIS A 101 -3.94 -5.46 17.08
N LYS A 102 -4.52 -6.64 16.78
CA LYS A 102 -3.74 -7.87 16.56
C LYS A 102 -2.87 -7.76 15.32
N LYS A 103 -3.37 -7.13 14.26
CA LYS A 103 -2.59 -6.85 13.05
C LYS A 103 -1.48 -5.84 13.34
N CYS A 104 -1.72 -4.82 14.16
CA CYS A 104 -0.68 -3.88 14.58
C CYS A 104 0.45 -4.58 15.37
N VAL A 105 0.11 -5.55 16.25
CA VAL A 105 1.12 -6.36 16.96
C VAL A 105 1.92 -7.20 15.97
N PHE A 106 1.26 -7.83 15.00
CA PHE A 106 1.91 -8.57 13.92
C PHE A 106 2.88 -7.69 13.10
N LEU A 107 2.44 -6.48 12.71
CA LEU A 107 3.28 -5.52 11.97
C LEU A 107 4.52 -5.10 12.78
N LYS A 108 4.37 -4.91 14.10
CA LYS A 108 5.50 -4.60 15.00
C LYS A 108 6.50 -5.76 15.07
N GLU A 109 6.03 -7.03 15.14
CA GLU A 109 6.91 -8.21 15.11
C GLU A 109 7.73 -8.26 13.81
N ILE A 110 7.10 -7.98 12.65
CA ILE A 110 7.84 -7.91 11.38
C ILE A 110 8.88 -6.81 11.41
N ALA A 111 8.50 -5.58 11.78
CA ALA A 111 9.39 -4.44 11.82
C ALA A 111 10.63 -4.71 12.68
N MET A 112 10.42 -5.31 13.87
CA MET A 112 11.49 -5.70 14.78
C MET A 112 12.43 -6.76 14.17
N LEU A 113 11.87 -7.84 13.60
CA LEU A 113 12.67 -8.97 13.12
C LEU A 113 13.34 -8.71 11.76
N THR A 114 12.86 -7.72 11.01
CA THR A 114 13.47 -7.27 9.76
C THR A 114 14.30 -6.00 9.90
N GLU A 115 14.40 -5.46 11.14
CA GLU A 115 15.07 -4.20 11.43
C GLU A 115 14.60 -3.07 10.50
N THR A 116 13.28 -2.98 10.33
CA THR A 116 12.64 -2.02 9.43
C THR A 116 12.05 -0.87 10.23
N ASP A 117 12.49 0.36 9.90
CA ASP A 117 11.99 1.58 10.53
C ASP A 117 10.65 1.99 9.91
N ILE A 118 9.59 1.97 10.73
CA ILE A 118 8.22 2.35 10.36
C ILE A 118 7.48 2.95 11.55
N THR A 119 6.47 3.75 11.26
CA THR A 119 5.50 4.20 12.27
C THR A 119 4.17 3.47 12.08
N ILE A 120 3.64 2.86 13.14
CA ILE A 120 2.34 2.17 13.11
C ILE A 120 1.32 2.96 13.91
N HIS A 121 0.21 3.34 13.25
CA HIS A 121 -0.94 4.01 13.85
C HIS A 121 -2.06 2.99 14.04
N ASN A 122 -2.33 2.62 15.32
CA ASN A 122 -3.44 1.72 15.64
C ASN A 122 -4.74 2.52 15.81
N CYS A 123 -5.32 2.94 14.70
CA CYS A 123 -6.56 3.71 14.68
C CYS A 123 -7.32 3.50 13.37
N ARG A 124 -8.56 3.95 13.31
CA ARG A 124 -9.28 4.12 12.05
C ARG A 124 -8.64 5.25 11.25
N ILE A 125 -8.77 5.23 9.92
CA ILE A 125 -8.27 6.29 9.03
C ILE A 125 -8.89 7.63 9.40
N GLU A 126 -10.18 7.62 9.72
CA GLU A 126 -10.95 8.78 10.13
C GLU A 126 -10.47 9.38 11.45
N ASP A 127 -9.81 8.59 12.30
CA ASP A 127 -9.30 9.01 13.62
C ASP A 127 -7.80 9.37 13.57
N LEU A 128 -7.13 9.12 12.44
CA LEU A 128 -5.72 9.45 12.29
C LEU A 128 -5.50 10.95 12.47
N SER A 129 -4.60 11.34 13.38
CA SER A 129 -4.17 12.73 13.52
C SER A 129 -3.47 13.20 12.25
N PHE A 130 -3.57 14.49 11.95
CA PHE A 130 -2.92 15.05 10.78
C PHE A 130 -1.38 14.85 10.82
N ILE A 131 -0.85 14.43 9.70
CA ILE A 131 0.59 14.25 9.45
C ILE A 131 0.85 14.86 8.07
N ASN A 132 1.87 15.70 7.94
CA ASN A 132 2.29 16.17 6.61
C ASN A 132 2.67 14.96 5.75
N VAL A 133 2.05 14.80 4.59
CA VAL A 133 2.18 13.60 3.75
C VAL A 133 2.35 13.96 2.28
N ASP A 134 3.31 13.34 1.62
CA ASP A 134 3.57 13.53 0.19
C ASP A 134 2.84 12.51 -0.67
N LEU A 135 2.64 11.30 -0.14
CA LEU A 135 2.01 10.22 -0.88
C LEU A 135 1.20 9.29 0.03
N ILE A 136 0.01 8.92 -0.44
CA ILE A 136 -0.83 7.92 0.23
C ILE A 136 -0.91 6.67 -0.65
N THR A 137 -0.62 5.50 -0.06
CA THR A 137 -0.81 4.20 -0.71
C THR A 137 -2.01 3.48 -0.12
N CYS A 138 -2.58 2.58 -0.92
CA CYS A 138 -3.61 1.67 -0.45
C CYS A 138 -3.73 0.46 -1.40
N ARG A 139 -4.10 -0.68 -0.81
CA ARG A 139 -4.41 -1.90 -1.55
C ARG A 139 -5.63 -2.60 -0.96
N ALA A 140 -6.59 -2.94 -1.82
CA ALA A 140 -7.76 -3.80 -1.49
C ALA A 140 -8.59 -3.38 -0.26
N LEU A 141 -8.60 -2.10 0.10
CA LEU A 141 -9.33 -1.60 1.26
C LEU A 141 -10.80 -1.27 0.92
N ALA A 142 -11.01 -0.50 -0.16
CA ALA A 142 -12.33 0.08 -0.47
C ALA A 142 -12.44 0.44 -1.96
N SER A 143 -13.64 0.88 -2.39
CA SER A 143 -13.84 1.50 -3.71
C SER A 143 -13.01 2.78 -3.84
N LEU A 144 -12.77 3.24 -5.08
CA LEU A 144 -12.00 4.47 -5.32
C LEU A 144 -12.67 5.69 -4.69
N SER A 145 -14.00 5.81 -4.81
CA SER A 145 -14.75 6.92 -4.20
C SER A 145 -14.60 6.95 -2.67
N GLN A 146 -14.62 5.78 -2.04
CA GLN A 146 -14.44 5.70 -0.58
C GLN A 146 -13.00 6.01 -0.16
N LEU A 147 -12.00 5.58 -0.94
CA LEU A 147 -10.60 5.93 -0.69
C LEU A 147 -10.37 7.44 -0.77
N ILE A 148 -10.95 8.11 -1.77
CA ILE A 148 -10.87 9.57 -1.91
C ILE A 148 -11.56 10.25 -0.72
N ASN A 149 -12.72 9.77 -0.30
CA ASN A 149 -13.38 10.29 0.90
C ASN A 149 -12.50 10.18 2.16
N TYR A 150 -11.80 9.07 2.36
CA TYR A 150 -10.84 8.92 3.47
C TYR A 150 -9.70 9.93 3.38
N VAL A 151 -9.16 10.16 2.17
CA VAL A 151 -8.12 11.17 1.95
C VAL A 151 -8.64 12.57 2.30
N GLU A 152 -9.85 12.93 1.87
CA GLU A 152 -10.46 14.22 2.17
C GLU A 152 -10.71 14.42 3.67
N ILE A 153 -11.24 13.39 4.36
CA ILE A 153 -11.41 13.44 5.82
C ILE A 153 -10.07 13.67 6.52
N PHE A 154 -9.03 12.98 6.07
CA PHE A 154 -7.69 13.14 6.63
C PHE A 154 -7.12 14.54 6.35
N MET A 155 -7.22 15.04 5.12
CA MET A 155 -6.71 16.35 4.72
C MET A 155 -7.44 17.51 5.40
N ASN A 156 -8.74 17.39 5.65
CA ASN A 156 -9.53 18.40 6.37
C ASN A 156 -9.08 18.63 7.82
N LYS A 157 -8.24 17.76 8.38
CA LYS A 157 -7.64 17.91 9.72
C LYS A 157 -6.40 18.79 9.75
N SER A 158 -5.95 19.31 8.61
CA SER A 158 -4.76 20.18 8.53
C SER A 158 -4.91 21.55 9.23
N PHE A 159 -6.12 21.91 9.69
CA PHE A 159 -6.41 23.12 10.48
C PHE A 159 -5.75 24.41 9.96
N GLY A 160 -5.80 24.64 8.64
CA GLY A 160 -5.32 25.87 8.01
C GLY A 160 -3.84 25.86 7.62
N GLU A 161 -3.11 24.80 7.86
CA GLU A 161 -1.81 24.60 7.22
C GLU A 161 -2.00 24.45 5.71
N LYS A 162 -1.29 25.28 4.94
CA LYS A 162 -1.26 25.15 3.47
C LYS A 162 -0.46 23.89 3.12
N GLN A 163 -1.16 22.76 3.00
CA GLN A 163 -0.55 21.55 2.49
C GLN A 163 -1.01 21.29 1.06
N GLU A 164 -0.06 20.94 0.19
CA GLU A 164 -0.41 20.41 -1.11
C GLU A 164 -1.13 19.07 -0.97
N TYR A 165 -2.09 18.80 -1.85
CA TYR A 165 -2.80 17.53 -1.88
C TYR A 165 -1.79 16.40 -2.18
N PRO A 166 -1.74 15.33 -1.36
CA PRO A 166 -0.76 14.26 -1.55
C PRO A 166 -0.99 13.53 -2.87
N LYS A 167 0.06 12.98 -3.43
CA LYS A 167 -0.08 12.01 -4.52
C LYS A 167 -0.71 10.74 -3.98
N LEU A 168 -1.56 10.08 -4.79
CA LEU A 168 -2.20 8.84 -4.38
C LEU A 168 -1.73 7.72 -5.29
N LEU A 169 -1.35 6.59 -4.71
CA LEU A 169 -0.82 5.42 -5.41
C LEU A 169 -1.61 4.18 -5.00
N PHE A 170 -2.57 3.78 -5.81
CA PHE A 170 -3.50 2.71 -5.48
C PHE A 170 -3.36 1.51 -6.40
N LEU A 171 -3.30 0.32 -5.80
CA LEU A 171 -3.43 -0.95 -6.52
C LEU A 171 -4.91 -1.30 -6.64
N LYS A 172 -5.41 -1.36 -7.86
CA LYS A 172 -6.80 -1.64 -8.17
C LYS A 172 -6.93 -2.87 -9.07
N GLY A 173 -7.99 -3.65 -8.85
CA GLY A 173 -8.34 -4.82 -9.65
C GLY A 173 -9.16 -4.46 -10.90
N LYS A 174 -9.79 -5.48 -11.50
CA LYS A 174 -10.56 -5.37 -12.76
C LYS A 174 -11.68 -4.33 -12.75
N SER A 175 -12.22 -3.97 -11.58
CA SER A 175 -13.30 -2.98 -11.43
C SER A 175 -12.82 -1.53 -11.52
N TYR A 176 -11.50 -1.28 -11.63
CA TYR A 176 -10.94 0.07 -11.54
C TYR A 176 -11.59 1.06 -12.49
N TYR A 177 -11.86 0.63 -13.73
CA TYR A 177 -12.42 1.53 -14.74
C TYR A 177 -13.83 2.02 -14.37
N SER A 178 -14.71 1.11 -13.92
CA SER A 178 -16.04 1.50 -13.45
C SER A 178 -15.98 2.41 -12.21
N GLU A 179 -15.01 2.19 -11.34
CA GLU A 179 -14.80 3.04 -10.16
C GLU A 179 -14.31 4.44 -10.55
N VAL A 180 -13.43 4.56 -11.57
CA VAL A 180 -12.99 5.86 -12.11
C VAL A 180 -14.16 6.59 -12.76
N VAL A 181 -14.97 5.92 -13.58
CA VAL A 181 -16.15 6.50 -14.21
C VAL A 181 -17.14 7.01 -13.15
N GLU A 182 -17.38 6.24 -12.09
CA GLU A 182 -18.28 6.65 -11.01
C GLU A 182 -17.75 7.88 -10.28
N LEU A 183 -16.47 7.89 -9.94
CA LEU A 183 -15.83 9.04 -9.27
C LEU A 183 -15.87 10.30 -10.16
N SER A 184 -15.68 10.14 -11.47
CA SER A 184 -15.65 11.26 -12.44
C SER A 184 -17.00 11.96 -12.63
N LYS A 185 -18.08 11.41 -12.09
CA LYS A 185 -19.38 12.11 -12.08
C LYS A 185 -19.39 13.33 -11.14
N ASN A 186 -18.59 13.28 -10.07
CA ASN A 186 -18.61 14.28 -9.01
C ASN A 186 -17.27 15.00 -8.82
N LYS A 187 -16.18 14.46 -9.39
CA LYS A 187 -14.83 14.97 -9.20
C LYS A 187 -14.03 14.94 -10.49
N LYS A 188 -13.25 15.98 -10.74
CA LYS A 188 -12.24 15.99 -11.81
C LYS A 188 -10.96 15.40 -11.25
N ILE A 189 -10.50 14.29 -11.85
CA ILE A 189 -9.27 13.61 -11.44
C ILE A 189 -8.23 13.64 -12.55
N SER A 190 -6.99 13.97 -12.18
CA SER A 190 -5.82 13.85 -13.05
C SER A 190 -5.00 12.68 -12.57
N PHE A 191 -4.87 11.64 -13.38
CA PHE A 191 -4.18 10.41 -13.01
C PHE A 191 -3.46 9.76 -14.19
N GLU A 192 -2.50 8.93 -13.85
CA GLU A 192 -1.82 8.03 -14.78
C GLU A 192 -2.15 6.60 -14.38
N GLU A 193 -2.34 5.72 -15.35
CA GLU A 193 -2.53 4.30 -15.10
C GLU A 193 -1.38 3.47 -15.65
N TYR A 194 -0.96 2.50 -14.86
CA TYR A 194 0.09 1.57 -15.24
C TYR A 194 -0.40 0.14 -15.11
N PRO A 195 -0.01 -0.76 -16.01
CA PRO A 195 -0.36 -2.17 -15.90
C PRO A 195 0.30 -2.80 -14.67
N SER A 196 -0.45 -3.63 -13.94
CA SER A 196 0.14 -4.47 -12.90
C SER A 196 0.92 -5.62 -13.53
N ILE A 197 2.13 -5.91 -13.01
CA ILE A 197 2.92 -7.06 -13.45
C ILE A 197 2.43 -8.38 -12.86
N THR A 198 1.55 -8.34 -11.84
CA THR A 198 1.05 -9.51 -11.11
C THR A 198 -0.36 -9.93 -11.53
N ASP A 199 -1.12 -9.02 -12.12
CA ASP A 199 -2.50 -9.26 -12.55
C ASP A 199 -2.78 -8.52 -13.86
N LYS A 200 -3.08 -9.26 -14.93
CA LYS A 200 -3.39 -8.69 -16.26
C LYS A 200 -4.59 -7.73 -16.28
N ASN A 201 -5.50 -7.88 -15.33
CA ASN A 201 -6.66 -7.00 -15.16
C ASN A 201 -6.45 -5.95 -14.09
N GLY A 202 -5.31 -6.00 -13.37
CA GLY A 202 -4.96 -5.06 -12.34
C GLY A 202 -4.27 -3.81 -12.88
N LYS A 203 -4.46 -2.70 -12.21
CA LYS A 203 -3.83 -1.42 -12.53
C LYS A 203 -3.24 -0.78 -11.28
N ILE A 204 -2.18 -0.04 -11.51
CA ILE A 204 -1.63 0.92 -10.56
C ILE A 204 -2.16 2.28 -11.00
N LEU A 205 -2.94 2.93 -10.15
CA LEU A 205 -3.41 4.30 -10.38
C LEU A 205 -2.52 5.26 -9.61
N TYR A 206 -1.88 6.18 -10.33
CA TYR A 206 -1.11 7.28 -9.77
C TYR A 206 -1.88 8.58 -9.97
N ILE A 207 -2.56 9.04 -8.92
CA ILE A 207 -3.43 10.21 -8.98
C ILE A 207 -2.63 11.43 -8.55
N ASN A 208 -2.52 12.39 -9.45
CA ASN A 208 -1.74 13.61 -9.25
C ASN A 208 -2.56 14.72 -8.61
N LYS A 209 -3.86 14.80 -8.95
CA LYS A 209 -4.74 15.89 -8.51
C LYS A 209 -6.20 15.44 -8.50
N ILE A 210 -6.94 15.96 -7.54
CA ILE A 210 -8.39 15.81 -7.45
C ILE A 210 -8.97 17.21 -7.21
N ASP A 211 -9.90 17.61 -8.07
CA ASP A 211 -10.68 18.84 -7.92
C ASP A 211 -12.15 18.48 -7.80
N THR A 212 -12.88 19.19 -6.96
CA THR A 212 -14.35 19.12 -6.93
C THR A 212 -14.87 19.74 -8.21
N LEU A 213 -15.91 19.16 -8.82
CA LEU A 213 -16.61 19.84 -9.90
C LEU A 213 -17.44 20.97 -9.28
N ASP A 214 -17.19 22.20 -9.69
CA ASP A 214 -18.08 23.32 -9.40
C ASP A 214 -19.42 23.03 -10.13
N ILE A 215 -20.44 22.70 -9.34
CA ILE A 215 -21.82 22.49 -9.82
C ILE A 215 -22.56 23.82 -9.81
#